data_4c6793ffb6e9cacc5445be7d142ab55a
#
_entry.id   4c6793ffb6e9cacc5445be7d142ab55a
#
_cell.length_a   1.000
_cell.length_b   1.000
_cell.length_c   1.000
_cell.angle_alpha   90.00
_cell.angle_beta   90.00
_cell.angle_gamma   90.00
#
_symmetry.space_group_name_H-M   'P 1'
#
loop_
_entity.id
_entity.type
_entity.pdbx_description
1 polymer ?
#
loop_
_entity_poly.entity_id
_entity_poly.type
_entity_poly.pdbx_seq_one_letter_code
_entity_poly.pdbx_strand_id
1 'polypeptide(L)'
;MTGAPVPRRFDAAVLGGGIMGMSCALHLQKRGLAVAVIDRDRPGRGASYGHAGLVERSSVIPYAFPRRLGELLRHAANRGSAVSYDPMFLPRIAPWLVRYWWHSAPARLRRAGADILPLIERSVAEHEALAAEAGASALLMDRGWIEVCRDAAALRRAADHAAGMAAFGLDAAVLDRAALAALEPGLLPAAVGGIHWRDPRTTTDPAGLVDRYAALFEGRGGALLRGDARTLAPGPEGWGLATAGGDLRAAQVVLALGAFSAEVYRPLGYRLPLEAKRGHHLHFAQPSGGGLNRPVADEVNGFVLSPMAQGLRLATGIDLSPPGAPPAQGQMARARARASELVPLGDPVERAPWVGLRPCLPDMRPVIGPAPRHPGLWFAFGHAHHGFTLGPATGRLVAEMMTGETPFADPAPFRAERFAGR
;
A
#
# COMPACT_ATOMS: atom_id res chain seq x y z
N MET A 1 47.05 -5.41 16.39
CA MET A 1 45.96 -6.21 15.81
C MET A 1 44.63 -5.64 16.35
N THR A 2 44.03 -4.71 15.66
CA THR A 2 42.69 -4.19 16.01
C THR A 2 41.69 -5.26 15.57
N GLY A 3 41.12 -5.99 16.55
CA GLY A 3 40.10 -6.99 16.30
C GLY A 3 38.95 -6.37 15.51
N ALA A 4 38.44 -7.08 14.51
CA ALA A 4 37.25 -6.66 13.78
C ALA A 4 36.10 -6.41 14.81
N PRO A 5 35.32 -5.34 14.68
CA PRO A 5 34.25 -5.06 15.63
C PRO A 5 33.27 -6.23 15.67
N VAL A 6 32.93 -6.67 16.90
CA VAL A 6 31.97 -7.76 17.09
C VAL A 6 30.61 -7.34 16.48
N PRO A 7 30.03 -8.13 15.57
CA PRO A 7 28.77 -7.78 14.95
C PRO A 7 27.66 -7.66 15.99
N ARG A 8 26.80 -6.65 15.85
CA ARG A 8 25.61 -6.47 16.70
C ARG A 8 24.63 -7.63 16.44
N ARG A 9 24.14 -8.24 17.52
CA ARG A 9 23.22 -9.40 17.43
C ARG A 9 21.81 -8.99 17.81
N PHE A 10 20.83 -9.51 17.05
CA PHE A 10 19.40 -9.33 17.26
C PHE A 10 18.66 -10.66 17.08
N ASP A 11 17.50 -10.80 17.71
CA ASP A 11 16.62 -11.95 17.49
C ASP A 11 15.99 -11.86 16.10
N ALA A 12 15.63 -10.65 15.67
CA ALA A 12 15.06 -10.42 14.35
C ALA A 12 15.60 -9.13 13.72
N ALA A 13 15.79 -9.17 12.39
CA ALA A 13 16.04 -8.00 11.55
C ALA A 13 14.89 -7.81 10.58
N VAL A 14 14.35 -6.60 10.47
CA VAL A 14 13.30 -6.26 9.53
C VAL A 14 13.89 -5.38 8.43
N LEU A 15 13.83 -5.83 7.19
CA LEU A 15 14.34 -5.11 6.02
C LEU A 15 13.23 -4.26 5.42
N GLY A 16 13.37 -2.94 5.54
CA GLY A 16 12.41 -1.92 5.11
C GLY A 16 11.72 -1.21 6.27
N GLY A 17 11.86 0.10 6.34
CA GLY A 17 11.26 0.99 7.34
C GLY A 17 9.92 1.61 6.90
N GLY A 18 9.23 1.04 5.91
CA GLY A 18 7.86 1.43 5.57
C GLY A 18 6.84 0.99 6.61
N ILE A 19 5.56 1.34 6.40
CA ILE A 19 4.46 0.94 7.32
C ILE A 19 4.48 -0.57 7.61
N MET A 20 4.77 -1.39 6.59
CA MET A 20 4.82 -2.85 6.73
C MET A 20 5.94 -3.28 7.68
N GLY A 21 7.17 -2.80 7.45
CA GLY A 21 8.32 -3.18 8.27
C GLY A 21 8.22 -2.64 9.69
N MET A 22 7.79 -1.39 9.87
CA MET A 22 7.59 -0.83 11.20
C MET A 22 6.53 -1.58 12.00
N SER A 23 5.44 -1.99 11.34
CA SER A 23 4.41 -2.82 11.98
C SER A 23 4.95 -4.20 12.38
N CYS A 24 5.70 -4.88 11.50
CA CYS A 24 6.36 -6.15 11.85
C CYS A 24 7.29 -5.97 13.04
N ALA A 25 8.14 -4.94 13.02
CA ALA A 25 9.10 -4.67 14.09
C ALA A 25 8.43 -4.41 15.45
N LEU A 26 7.38 -3.60 15.47
CA LEU A 26 6.62 -3.32 16.70
C LEU A 26 5.93 -4.56 17.25
N HIS A 27 5.31 -5.38 16.40
CA HIS A 27 4.65 -6.61 16.84
C HIS A 27 5.65 -7.68 17.33
N LEU A 28 6.83 -7.77 16.73
CA LEU A 28 7.93 -8.63 17.24
C LEU A 28 8.45 -8.13 18.59
N GLN A 29 8.67 -6.81 18.71
CA GLN A 29 9.13 -6.19 19.94
C GLN A 29 8.12 -6.37 21.10
N LYS A 30 6.81 -6.31 20.84
CA LYS A 30 5.76 -6.62 21.82
C LYS A 30 5.86 -8.05 22.37
N ARG A 31 6.50 -8.95 21.65
CA ARG A 31 6.74 -10.35 22.01
C ARG A 31 8.11 -10.58 22.65
N GLY A 32 8.79 -9.49 23.00
CA GLY A 32 10.06 -9.53 23.73
C GLY A 32 11.29 -9.76 22.88
N LEU A 33 11.20 -9.76 21.54
CA LEU A 33 12.34 -9.94 20.67
C LEU A 33 13.18 -8.65 20.60
N ALA A 34 14.51 -8.81 20.61
CA ALA A 34 15.44 -7.75 20.25
C ALA A 34 15.42 -7.56 18.72
N VAL A 35 14.93 -6.41 18.26
CA VAL A 35 14.66 -6.16 16.84
C VAL A 35 15.49 -5.01 16.31
N ALA A 36 16.07 -5.18 15.10
CA ALA A 36 16.61 -4.09 14.28
C ALA A 36 15.75 -3.89 13.02
N VAL A 37 15.51 -2.64 12.65
CA VAL A 37 14.95 -2.28 11.34
C VAL A 37 16.05 -1.68 10.48
N ILE A 38 16.20 -2.17 9.26
CA ILE A 38 17.22 -1.74 8.31
C ILE A 38 16.56 -1.13 7.09
N ASP A 39 16.87 0.14 6.81
CA ASP A 39 16.46 0.81 5.59
C ASP A 39 17.64 1.63 5.03
N ARG A 40 17.60 1.94 3.74
CA ARG A 40 18.55 2.87 3.09
C ARG A 40 18.25 4.32 3.42
N ASP A 41 16.97 4.62 3.75
CA ASP A 41 16.45 5.93 4.06
C ASP A 41 15.80 5.98 5.45
N ARG A 42 15.30 7.16 5.82
CA ARG A 42 14.48 7.32 7.02
C ARG A 42 13.16 6.53 6.87
N PRO A 43 12.62 5.97 7.95
CA PRO A 43 11.33 5.29 7.92
C PRO A 43 10.22 6.13 7.26
N GLY A 44 9.30 5.44 6.58
CA GLY A 44 8.10 6.06 5.98
C GLY A 44 8.33 6.86 4.69
N ARG A 45 9.55 7.01 4.18
CA ARG A 45 9.85 7.88 3.01
C ARG A 45 9.68 7.18 1.65
N GLY A 46 9.39 5.88 1.63
CA GLY A 46 9.05 5.12 0.42
C GLY A 46 7.57 5.21 0.06
N ALA A 47 6.99 4.07 -0.37
CA ALA A 47 5.59 4.00 -0.80
C ALA A 47 4.58 4.45 0.28
N SER A 48 4.92 4.37 1.56
CA SER A 48 4.08 4.86 2.66
C SER A 48 3.87 6.37 2.59
N TYR A 49 4.91 7.16 2.27
CA TYR A 49 4.80 8.60 2.07
C TYR A 49 3.77 8.94 0.98
N GLY A 50 3.84 8.22 -0.14
CA GLY A 50 3.00 8.50 -1.31
C GLY A 50 1.57 7.98 -1.23
N HIS A 51 1.16 7.39 -0.11
CA HIS A 51 -0.16 6.83 0.05
C HIS A 51 -1.26 7.92 0.08
N ALA A 52 -2.46 7.56 -0.41
CA ALA A 52 -3.61 8.49 -0.41
C ALA A 52 -4.21 8.74 0.99
N GLY A 53 -3.59 8.22 2.05
CA GLY A 53 -4.02 8.45 3.43
C GLY A 53 -5.25 7.64 3.85
N LEU A 54 -5.58 6.56 3.17
CA LEU A 54 -6.73 5.70 3.47
C LEU A 54 -6.30 4.43 4.21
N VAL A 55 -6.91 4.14 5.36
CA VAL A 55 -6.96 2.80 5.94
C VAL A 55 -8.26 2.18 5.44
N GLU A 56 -8.17 1.53 4.30
CA GLU A 56 -9.29 1.22 3.43
C GLU A 56 -9.90 -0.15 3.74
N ARG A 57 -10.82 -0.20 4.71
CA ARG A 57 -11.58 -1.43 5.01
C ARG A 57 -12.58 -1.79 3.91
N SER A 58 -13.01 -0.82 3.11
CA SER A 58 -14.03 -1.00 2.05
C SER A 58 -13.53 -1.75 0.82
N SER A 59 -12.23 -1.88 0.60
CA SER A 59 -11.65 -2.54 -0.58
C SER A 59 -11.47 -4.06 -0.38
N VAL A 60 -12.58 -4.77 -0.19
CA VAL A 60 -12.59 -6.23 0.04
C VAL A 60 -12.26 -7.00 -1.23
N ILE A 61 -12.79 -6.55 -2.37
CA ILE A 61 -12.55 -7.21 -3.66
C ILE A 61 -11.36 -6.54 -4.34
N PRO A 62 -10.27 -7.28 -4.65
CA PRO A 62 -9.11 -6.69 -5.29
C PRO A 62 -9.44 -6.11 -6.68
N TYR A 63 -8.72 -5.05 -7.08
CA TYR A 63 -8.87 -4.46 -8.41
C TYR A 63 -8.50 -5.45 -9.51
N ALA A 64 -9.47 -5.75 -10.36
CA ALA A 64 -9.32 -6.70 -11.46
C ALA A 64 -8.65 -6.07 -12.69
N PHE A 65 -7.98 -6.90 -13.50
CA PHE A 65 -7.64 -6.54 -14.86
C PHE A 65 -8.92 -6.50 -15.72
N PRO A 66 -9.12 -5.47 -16.56
CA PRO A 66 -10.28 -5.36 -17.42
C PRO A 66 -10.48 -6.61 -18.30
N ARG A 67 -11.70 -7.14 -18.36
CA ARG A 67 -12.00 -8.34 -19.14
C ARG A 67 -12.96 -8.08 -20.31
N ARG A 68 -13.60 -6.92 -20.33
CA ARG A 68 -14.49 -6.51 -21.42
C ARG A 68 -13.67 -5.83 -22.52
N LEU A 69 -13.90 -6.23 -23.78
CA LEU A 69 -13.16 -5.71 -24.93
C LEU A 69 -13.23 -4.17 -25.01
N GLY A 70 -14.40 -3.58 -24.76
CA GLY A 70 -14.56 -2.12 -24.78
C GLY A 70 -13.71 -1.38 -23.72
N GLU A 71 -13.50 -1.99 -22.54
CA GLU A 71 -12.61 -1.46 -21.51
C GLU A 71 -11.15 -1.57 -21.93
N LEU A 72 -10.76 -2.72 -22.49
CA LEU A 72 -9.42 -2.93 -23.02
C LEU A 72 -9.07 -1.93 -24.12
N LEU A 73 -9.97 -1.73 -25.08
CA LEU A 73 -9.77 -0.75 -26.17
C LEU A 73 -9.68 0.69 -25.64
N ARG A 74 -10.47 1.04 -24.62
CA ARG A 74 -10.39 2.36 -23.97
C ARG A 74 -9.01 2.58 -23.33
N HIS A 75 -8.47 1.57 -22.63
CA HIS A 75 -7.13 1.66 -22.04
C HIS A 75 -6.01 1.56 -23.07
N ALA A 76 -6.21 0.77 -24.16
CA ALA A 76 -5.25 0.66 -25.26
C ALA A 76 -4.99 1.99 -26.00
N ALA A 77 -5.94 2.92 -25.96
CA ALA A 77 -5.74 4.25 -26.51
C ALA A 77 -4.69 5.09 -25.73
N ASN A 78 -4.34 4.72 -24.51
CA ASN A 78 -3.39 5.42 -23.60
C ASN A 78 -3.69 6.92 -23.41
N ARG A 79 -4.98 7.28 -23.49
CA ARG A 79 -5.47 8.67 -23.41
C ARG A 79 -6.21 8.98 -22.10
N GLY A 80 -6.38 7.97 -21.23
CA GLY A 80 -7.02 8.11 -19.93
C GLY A 80 -6.09 8.61 -18.84
N SER A 81 -6.66 8.98 -17.70
CA SER A 81 -5.92 9.25 -16.44
C SER A 81 -5.82 8.02 -15.54
N ALA A 82 -6.73 7.05 -15.68
CA ALA A 82 -6.76 5.86 -14.85
C ALA A 82 -5.60 4.89 -15.12
N VAL A 83 -5.25 4.71 -16.39
CA VAL A 83 -4.14 3.84 -16.81
C VAL A 83 -3.28 4.57 -17.82
N SER A 84 -1.97 4.54 -17.60
CA SER A 84 -0.93 4.96 -18.53
C SER A 84 0.08 3.83 -18.70
N TYR A 85 0.78 3.78 -19.82
CA TYR A 85 1.83 2.78 -20.03
C TYR A 85 2.86 3.25 -21.05
N ASP A 86 4.07 2.72 -20.93
CA ASP A 86 5.13 2.82 -21.94
C ASP A 86 4.96 1.66 -22.95
N PRO A 87 4.68 1.95 -24.24
CA PRO A 87 4.56 0.90 -25.26
C PRO A 87 5.78 -0.01 -25.38
N MET A 88 6.99 0.52 -25.15
CA MET A 88 8.23 -0.25 -25.22
C MET A 88 8.41 -1.21 -24.03
N PHE A 89 7.74 -0.94 -22.92
CA PHE A 89 7.75 -1.78 -21.73
C PHE A 89 6.72 -2.92 -21.77
N LEU A 90 5.65 -2.75 -22.56
CA LEU A 90 4.55 -3.74 -22.63
C LEU A 90 5.02 -5.17 -22.96
N PRO A 91 5.90 -5.42 -23.93
CA PRO A 91 6.35 -6.80 -24.23
C PRO A 91 7.00 -7.48 -23.02
N ARG A 92 7.74 -6.74 -22.20
CA ARG A 92 8.39 -7.26 -21.00
C ARG A 92 7.39 -7.65 -19.92
N ILE A 93 6.37 -6.82 -19.70
CA ILE A 93 5.36 -7.05 -18.64
C ILE A 93 4.20 -7.93 -19.11
N ALA A 94 4.06 -8.18 -20.41
CA ALA A 94 2.94 -8.93 -20.97
C ALA A 94 2.71 -10.30 -20.33
N PRO A 95 3.74 -11.15 -20.05
CA PRO A 95 3.52 -12.43 -19.37
C PRO A 95 2.88 -12.28 -18.00
N TRP A 96 3.26 -11.22 -17.27
CA TRP A 96 2.68 -10.90 -15.98
C TRP A 96 1.22 -10.39 -16.13
N LEU A 97 0.93 -9.54 -17.12
CA LEU A 97 -0.41 -9.05 -17.42
C LEU A 97 -1.36 -10.19 -17.82
N VAL A 98 -0.91 -11.17 -18.56
CA VAL A 98 -1.69 -12.37 -18.90
C VAL A 98 -2.05 -13.17 -17.65
N ARG A 99 -1.11 -13.36 -16.73
CA ARG A 99 -1.38 -14.01 -15.43
C ARG A 99 -2.37 -13.18 -14.61
N TYR A 100 -2.23 -11.85 -14.58
CA TYR A 100 -3.12 -10.95 -13.86
C TYR A 100 -4.54 -11.01 -14.45
N TRP A 101 -4.68 -10.98 -15.79
CA TRP A 101 -5.96 -11.20 -16.46
C TRP A 101 -6.58 -12.56 -16.12
N TRP A 102 -5.77 -13.62 -16.09
CA TRP A 102 -6.22 -14.96 -15.71
C TRP A 102 -6.77 -14.99 -14.28
N HIS A 103 -6.07 -14.39 -13.34
CA HIS A 103 -6.49 -14.31 -11.94
C HIS A 103 -7.67 -13.36 -11.73
N SER A 104 -7.93 -12.45 -12.64
CA SER A 104 -9.08 -11.53 -12.61
C SER A 104 -10.40 -12.16 -13.06
N ALA A 105 -10.44 -13.49 -13.32
CA ALA A 105 -11.71 -14.21 -13.54
C ALA A 105 -12.59 -14.15 -12.27
N PRO A 106 -13.92 -13.96 -12.39
CA PRO A 106 -14.81 -13.68 -11.25
C PRO A 106 -14.66 -14.65 -10.08
N ALA A 107 -14.56 -15.96 -10.34
CA ALA A 107 -14.42 -16.96 -9.29
C ALA A 107 -13.06 -16.83 -8.55
N ARG A 108 -11.97 -16.55 -9.28
CA ARG A 108 -10.63 -16.36 -8.68
C ARG A 108 -10.55 -15.06 -7.91
N LEU A 109 -11.18 -14.00 -8.43
CA LEU A 109 -11.25 -12.70 -7.78
C LEU A 109 -12.00 -12.80 -6.45
N ARG A 110 -13.17 -13.48 -6.44
CA ARG A 110 -13.89 -13.73 -5.18
C ARG A 110 -13.07 -14.53 -4.18
N ARG A 111 -12.34 -15.55 -4.63
CA ARG A 111 -11.44 -16.31 -3.76
C ARG A 111 -10.33 -15.44 -3.19
N ALA A 112 -9.68 -14.63 -4.02
CA ALA A 112 -8.64 -13.71 -3.56
C ALA A 112 -9.19 -12.70 -2.53
N GLY A 113 -10.40 -12.18 -2.74
CA GLY A 113 -11.11 -11.35 -1.76
C GLY A 113 -11.36 -12.08 -0.45
N ALA A 114 -11.88 -13.32 -0.49
CA ALA A 114 -12.11 -14.13 0.69
C ALA A 114 -10.81 -14.45 1.45
N ASP A 115 -9.73 -14.72 0.73
CA ASP A 115 -8.42 -15.00 1.34
C ASP A 115 -7.85 -13.76 2.08
N ILE A 116 -8.07 -12.54 1.54
CA ILE A 116 -7.55 -11.29 2.14
C ILE A 116 -8.49 -10.73 3.22
N LEU A 117 -9.76 -11.09 3.19
CA LEU A 117 -10.80 -10.52 4.07
C LEU A 117 -10.42 -10.48 5.56
N PRO A 118 -9.84 -11.54 6.18
CA PRO A 118 -9.48 -11.49 7.60
C PRO A 118 -8.45 -10.39 7.93
N LEU A 119 -7.55 -10.07 6.99
CA LEU A 119 -6.59 -8.98 7.16
C LEU A 119 -7.28 -7.60 7.02
N ILE A 120 -8.21 -7.47 6.07
CA ILE A 120 -8.97 -6.23 5.84
C ILE A 120 -9.88 -5.91 7.02
N GLU A 121 -10.60 -6.90 7.55
CA GLU A 121 -11.49 -6.72 8.69
C GLU A 121 -10.78 -6.20 9.94
N ARG A 122 -9.54 -6.64 10.15
CA ARG A 122 -8.73 -6.19 11.29
C ARG A 122 -7.96 -4.90 11.04
N SER A 123 -7.88 -4.43 9.80
CA SER A 123 -6.98 -3.34 9.40
C SER A 123 -7.17 -2.08 10.23
N VAL A 124 -8.42 -1.63 10.41
CA VAL A 124 -8.74 -0.42 11.18
C VAL A 124 -8.35 -0.58 12.65
N ALA A 125 -8.79 -1.66 13.29
CA ALA A 125 -8.51 -1.91 14.71
C ALA A 125 -7.00 -2.03 15.00
N GLU A 126 -6.24 -2.71 14.13
CA GLU A 126 -4.79 -2.83 14.29
C GLU A 126 -4.07 -1.49 14.06
N HIS A 127 -4.57 -0.64 13.15
CA HIS A 127 -4.05 0.73 13.00
C HIS A 127 -4.35 1.59 14.23
N GLU A 128 -5.57 1.55 14.73
CA GLU A 128 -5.99 2.31 15.93
C GLU A 128 -5.17 1.88 17.15
N ALA A 129 -4.96 0.58 17.34
CA ALA A 129 -4.16 0.05 18.44
C ALA A 129 -2.69 0.53 18.38
N LEU A 130 -2.03 0.39 17.20
CA LEU A 130 -0.65 0.87 17.07
C LEU A 130 -0.54 2.39 17.15
N ALA A 131 -1.50 3.13 16.60
CA ALA A 131 -1.53 4.58 16.68
C ALA A 131 -1.72 5.07 18.13
N ALA A 132 -2.56 4.40 18.91
CA ALA A 132 -2.75 4.70 20.32
C ALA A 132 -1.46 4.49 21.12
N GLU A 133 -0.78 3.36 20.91
CA GLU A 133 0.51 3.07 21.56
C GLU A 133 1.60 4.08 21.17
N ALA A 134 1.58 4.56 19.92
CA ALA A 134 2.53 5.54 19.41
C ALA A 134 2.18 7.01 19.76
N GLY A 135 1.10 7.24 20.52
CA GLY A 135 0.60 8.60 20.79
C GLY A 135 0.19 9.34 19.51
N ALA A 136 -0.29 8.60 18.50
CA ALA A 136 -0.58 9.09 17.16
C ALA A 136 -2.07 8.97 16.78
N SER A 137 -2.98 8.70 17.73
CA SER A 137 -4.42 8.56 17.47
C SER A 137 -5.01 9.76 16.74
N ALA A 138 -4.53 10.97 17.02
CA ALA A 138 -4.97 12.20 16.35
C ALA A 138 -4.61 12.26 14.85
N LEU A 139 -3.69 11.40 14.37
CA LEU A 139 -3.36 11.28 12.96
C LEU A 139 -4.33 10.34 12.20
N LEU A 140 -5.16 9.59 12.90
CA LEU A 140 -6.20 8.75 12.30
C LEU A 140 -7.56 9.40 12.55
N MET A 141 -8.23 9.75 11.46
CA MET A 141 -9.53 10.43 11.50
C MET A 141 -10.64 9.50 11.07
N ASP A 142 -11.76 9.55 11.80
CA ASP A 142 -12.99 8.83 11.47
C ASP A 142 -13.87 9.65 10.54
N ARG A 143 -13.46 9.76 9.27
CA ARG A 143 -14.18 10.56 8.28
C ARG A 143 -14.64 9.75 7.07
N GLY A 144 -14.13 8.55 6.91
CA GLY A 144 -14.34 7.76 5.71
C GLY A 144 -13.84 8.45 4.44
N TRP A 145 -14.33 8.01 3.29
CA TRP A 145 -14.01 8.61 1.99
C TRP A 145 -15.22 8.56 1.05
N ILE A 146 -15.20 9.35 -0.02
CA ILE A 146 -16.30 9.44 -0.97
C ILE A 146 -15.85 8.95 -2.34
N GLU A 147 -16.61 8.00 -2.92
CA GLU A 147 -16.58 7.68 -4.33
C GLU A 147 -17.55 8.62 -5.05
N VAL A 148 -17.04 9.53 -5.88
CA VAL A 148 -17.92 10.44 -6.66
C VAL A 148 -18.35 9.83 -7.97
N CYS A 149 -19.61 10.10 -8.34
CA CYS A 149 -20.20 9.66 -9.59
C CYS A 149 -20.59 10.87 -10.45
N ARG A 150 -20.21 10.87 -11.73
CA ARG A 150 -20.46 11.99 -12.66
C ARG A 150 -21.73 11.86 -13.46
N ASP A 151 -22.34 10.68 -13.46
CA ASP A 151 -23.61 10.41 -14.12
C ASP A 151 -24.48 9.44 -13.31
N ALA A 152 -25.77 9.43 -13.59
CA ALA A 152 -26.75 8.62 -12.87
C ALA A 152 -26.54 7.10 -13.06
N ALA A 153 -25.94 6.66 -14.17
CA ALA A 153 -25.67 5.24 -14.39
C ALA A 153 -24.46 4.79 -13.55
N ALA A 154 -23.43 5.63 -13.40
CA ALA A 154 -22.31 5.39 -12.50
C ALA A 154 -22.79 5.32 -11.04
N LEU A 155 -23.64 6.27 -10.61
CA LEU A 155 -24.20 6.29 -9.26
C LEU A 155 -25.01 5.03 -8.94
N ARG A 156 -25.85 4.56 -9.86
CA ARG A 156 -26.58 3.30 -9.67
C ARG A 156 -25.64 2.11 -9.51
N ARG A 157 -24.62 1.97 -10.39
CA ARG A 157 -23.64 0.88 -10.27
C ARG A 157 -22.86 0.91 -8.96
N ALA A 158 -22.45 2.10 -8.53
CA ALA A 158 -21.75 2.28 -7.25
C ALA A 158 -22.67 1.96 -6.06
N ALA A 159 -23.95 2.34 -6.12
CA ALA A 159 -24.94 2.00 -5.10
C ALA A 159 -25.20 0.49 -5.03
N ASP A 160 -25.33 -0.20 -6.17
CA ASP A 160 -25.48 -1.66 -6.24
C ASP A 160 -24.23 -2.37 -5.65
N HIS A 161 -23.04 -1.85 -5.95
CA HIS A 161 -21.80 -2.35 -5.39
C HIS A 161 -21.78 -2.16 -3.86
N ALA A 162 -22.08 -0.96 -3.38
CA ALA A 162 -22.11 -0.65 -1.94
C ALA A 162 -23.13 -1.53 -1.19
N ALA A 163 -24.32 -1.75 -1.77
CA ALA A 163 -25.31 -2.65 -1.20
C ALA A 163 -24.79 -4.09 -1.08
N GLY A 164 -24.03 -4.58 -2.08
CA GLY A 164 -23.36 -5.87 -2.03
C GLY A 164 -22.29 -5.97 -0.94
N MET A 165 -21.64 -4.86 -0.59
CA MET A 165 -20.61 -4.81 0.43
C MET A 165 -21.16 -4.85 1.86
N ALA A 166 -22.44 -4.60 2.06
CA ALA A 166 -23.11 -4.75 3.36
C ALA A 166 -22.97 -6.18 3.94
N ALA A 167 -22.86 -7.20 3.07
CA ALA A 167 -22.59 -8.58 3.47
C ALA A 167 -21.24 -8.76 4.21
N PHE A 168 -20.31 -7.82 4.05
CA PHE A 168 -19.02 -7.79 4.75
C PHE A 168 -19.04 -6.84 5.97
N GLY A 169 -20.23 -6.41 6.40
CA GLY A 169 -20.41 -5.51 7.53
C GLY A 169 -19.89 -4.09 7.26
N LEU A 170 -19.89 -3.65 5.99
CA LEU A 170 -19.44 -2.30 5.61
C LEU A 170 -20.61 -1.31 5.67
N ASP A 171 -20.34 -0.14 6.26
CA ASP A 171 -21.26 1.00 6.33
C ASP A 171 -20.99 1.96 5.17
N ALA A 172 -21.95 2.06 4.27
CA ALA A 172 -21.91 2.95 3.13
C ALA A 172 -23.23 3.70 2.96
N ALA A 173 -23.15 4.99 2.66
CA ALA A 173 -24.31 5.81 2.35
C ALA A 173 -24.31 6.26 0.90
N VAL A 174 -25.41 6.09 0.21
CA VAL A 174 -25.64 6.68 -1.13
C VAL A 174 -26.02 8.14 -0.93
N LEU A 175 -25.25 9.02 -1.55
CA LEU A 175 -25.45 10.47 -1.49
C LEU A 175 -25.98 10.96 -2.86
N ASP A 176 -27.08 11.68 -2.84
CA ASP A 176 -27.48 12.51 -3.97
C ASP A 176 -26.63 13.79 -4.03
N ARG A 177 -26.88 14.65 -5.02
CA ARG A 177 -26.13 15.90 -5.19
C ARG A 177 -26.23 16.82 -3.97
N ALA A 178 -27.40 16.91 -3.34
CA ALA A 178 -27.62 17.82 -2.21
C ALA A 178 -26.90 17.32 -0.96
N ALA A 179 -27.03 16.03 -0.66
CA ALA A 179 -26.32 15.39 0.43
C ALA A 179 -24.79 15.43 0.26
N LEU A 180 -24.31 15.21 -0.98
CA LEU A 180 -22.89 15.30 -1.32
C LEU A 180 -22.35 16.73 -1.10
N ALA A 181 -23.07 17.75 -1.55
CA ALA A 181 -22.68 19.15 -1.38
C ALA A 181 -22.73 19.60 0.10
N ALA A 182 -23.67 19.08 0.88
CA ALA A 182 -23.74 19.33 2.31
C ALA A 182 -22.56 18.68 3.06
N LEU A 183 -22.14 17.48 2.65
CA LEU A 183 -21.05 16.72 3.26
C LEU A 183 -19.66 17.26 2.87
N GLU A 184 -19.49 17.68 1.61
CA GLU A 184 -18.27 18.26 1.02
C GLU A 184 -18.59 19.57 0.28
N PRO A 185 -18.73 20.69 1.01
CA PRO A 185 -19.05 21.98 0.38
C PRO A 185 -17.99 22.49 -0.61
N GLY A 186 -16.75 21.97 -0.51
CA GLY A 186 -15.66 22.30 -1.45
C GLY A 186 -15.80 21.61 -2.83
N LEU A 187 -16.75 20.68 -3.02
CA LEU A 187 -16.98 20.04 -4.30
C LEU A 187 -17.78 20.94 -5.26
N LEU A 188 -17.31 21.02 -6.50
CA LEU A 188 -18.02 21.64 -7.61
C LEU A 188 -19.17 20.73 -8.12
N PRO A 189 -20.18 21.27 -8.79
CA PRO A 189 -21.39 20.52 -9.19
C PRO A 189 -21.20 19.53 -10.33
N ALA A 190 -19.98 19.14 -10.68
CA ALA A 190 -19.68 18.13 -11.71
C ALA A 190 -20.04 16.70 -11.30
N ALA A 191 -20.18 16.42 -10.00
CA ALA A 191 -20.67 15.14 -9.49
C ALA A 191 -22.20 15.20 -9.32
N VAL A 192 -22.90 14.12 -9.73
CA VAL A 192 -24.36 13.99 -9.54
C VAL A 192 -24.72 13.34 -8.21
N GLY A 193 -23.75 12.77 -7.51
CA GLY A 193 -23.85 12.08 -6.23
C GLY A 193 -22.61 11.23 -5.98
N GLY A 194 -22.67 10.35 -4.98
CA GLY A 194 -21.56 9.47 -4.64
C GLY A 194 -21.90 8.45 -3.57
N ILE A 195 -20.91 7.66 -3.18
CA ILE A 195 -20.99 6.72 -2.07
C ILE A 195 -20.04 7.20 -0.97
N HIS A 196 -20.55 7.40 0.22
CA HIS A 196 -19.74 7.65 1.42
C HIS A 196 -19.47 6.33 2.15
N TRP A 197 -18.24 5.85 2.05
CA TRP A 197 -17.72 4.70 2.79
C TRP A 197 -17.30 5.19 4.18
N ARG A 198 -17.99 4.76 5.24
CA ARG A 198 -17.82 5.32 6.59
C ARG A 198 -16.81 4.58 7.45
N ASP A 199 -16.66 3.25 7.26
CA ASP A 199 -15.75 2.43 8.06
C ASP A 199 -14.26 2.77 7.93
N PRO A 200 -13.74 3.19 6.77
CA PRO A 200 -12.33 3.51 6.61
C PRO A 200 -11.88 4.66 7.52
N ARG A 201 -10.64 4.55 8.02
CA ARG A 201 -9.94 5.68 8.65
C ARG A 201 -9.12 6.43 7.61
N THR A 202 -8.86 7.69 7.90
CA THR A 202 -8.05 8.54 7.02
C THR A 202 -6.92 9.19 7.79
N THR A 203 -5.83 9.51 7.10
CA THR A 203 -4.73 10.30 7.66
C THR A 203 -4.30 11.37 6.68
N THR A 204 -4.04 12.56 7.18
CA THR A 204 -3.47 13.66 6.38
C THR A 204 -1.95 13.61 6.31
N ASP A 205 -1.31 12.72 7.08
CA ASP A 205 0.14 12.55 7.10
C ASP A 205 0.53 11.06 7.25
N PRO A 206 0.47 10.28 6.17
CA PRO A 206 0.88 8.88 6.21
C PRO A 206 2.34 8.66 6.63
N ALA A 207 3.24 9.57 6.26
CA ALA A 207 4.64 9.48 6.66
C ALA A 207 4.82 9.81 8.14
N GLY A 208 4.13 10.83 8.63
CA GLY A 208 4.13 11.20 10.05
C GLY A 208 3.60 10.08 10.95
N LEU A 209 2.61 9.31 10.49
CA LEU A 209 2.15 8.12 11.22
C LEU A 209 3.28 7.07 11.34
N VAL A 210 4.02 6.82 10.25
CA VAL A 210 5.18 5.90 10.29
C VAL A 210 6.32 6.45 11.14
N ASP A 211 6.56 7.77 11.13
CA ASP A 211 7.54 8.43 12.03
C ASP A 211 7.17 8.19 13.51
N ARG A 212 5.88 8.24 13.86
CA ARG A 212 5.43 7.92 15.23
C ARG A 212 5.64 6.46 15.60
N TYR A 213 5.41 5.54 14.66
CA TYR A 213 5.72 4.13 14.88
C TYR A 213 7.22 3.89 15.04
N ALA A 214 8.05 4.59 14.27
CA ALA A 214 9.50 4.53 14.40
C ALA A 214 9.98 5.06 15.76
N ALA A 215 9.45 6.19 16.21
CA ALA A 215 9.76 6.75 17.53
C ALA A 215 9.33 5.83 18.69
N LEU A 216 8.14 5.20 18.58
CA LEU A 216 7.70 4.18 19.55
C LEU A 216 8.67 2.98 19.58
N PHE A 217 9.08 2.51 18.40
CA PHE A 217 10.00 1.38 18.25
C PHE A 217 11.36 1.68 18.91
N GLU A 218 11.94 2.86 18.63
CA GLU A 218 13.21 3.28 19.26
C GLU A 218 13.04 3.51 20.77
N GLY A 219 11.94 4.12 21.20
CA GLY A 219 11.64 4.33 22.63
C GLY A 219 11.50 3.03 23.43
N ARG A 220 11.21 1.92 22.76
CA ARG A 220 11.20 0.57 23.34
C ARG A 220 12.53 -0.17 23.19
N GLY A 221 13.62 0.52 22.80
CA GLY A 221 14.95 -0.07 22.66
C GLY A 221 15.21 -0.75 21.32
N GLY A 222 14.34 -0.57 20.32
CA GLY A 222 14.57 -1.05 18.95
C GLY A 222 15.67 -0.26 18.26
N ALA A 223 16.38 -0.90 17.32
CA ALA A 223 17.48 -0.27 16.58
C ALA A 223 17.04 0.07 15.15
N LEU A 224 17.01 1.37 14.81
CA LEU A 224 16.88 1.82 13.42
C LEU A 224 18.27 1.99 12.81
N LEU A 225 18.59 1.23 11.78
CA LEU A 225 19.92 1.19 11.18
C LEU A 225 19.85 1.51 9.68
N ARG A 226 20.77 2.34 9.23
CA ARG A 226 20.95 2.56 7.80
C ARG A 226 21.79 1.42 7.20
N GLY A 227 21.28 0.78 6.15
CA GLY A 227 21.97 -0.35 5.52
C GLY A 227 21.41 -0.70 4.15
N ASP A 228 22.15 -1.56 3.44
CA ASP A 228 21.73 -2.09 2.14
C ASP A 228 21.23 -3.53 2.30
N ALA A 229 19.92 -3.71 2.17
CA ALA A 229 19.28 -5.03 2.27
C ALA A 229 19.81 -6.06 1.25
N ARG A 230 20.43 -5.63 0.15
CA ARG A 230 21.03 -6.52 -0.86
C ARG A 230 22.27 -7.26 -0.34
N THR A 231 22.85 -6.81 0.77
CA THR A 231 23.98 -7.47 1.42
C THR A 231 23.55 -8.63 2.31
N LEU A 232 22.24 -8.92 2.40
CA LEU A 232 21.72 -10.04 3.18
C LEU A 232 22.32 -11.35 2.71
N ALA A 233 22.96 -12.07 3.63
CA ALA A 233 23.55 -13.37 3.37
C ALA A 233 23.27 -14.35 4.52
N PRO A 234 23.06 -15.66 4.22
CA PRO A 234 22.98 -16.67 5.26
C PRO A 234 24.34 -16.83 5.94
N GLY A 235 24.32 -17.05 7.24
CA GLY A 235 25.50 -17.30 8.07
C GLY A 235 25.31 -18.50 8.98
N PRO A 236 26.35 -18.92 9.72
CA PRO A 236 26.30 -20.11 10.57
C PRO A 236 25.28 -20.03 11.71
N GLU A 237 24.93 -18.83 12.15
CA GLU A 237 24.01 -18.59 13.27
C GLU A 237 22.81 -17.72 12.84
N GLY A 238 22.29 -17.91 11.62
CA GLY A 238 21.19 -17.12 11.06
C GLY A 238 21.63 -16.28 9.87
N TRP A 239 21.43 -14.96 9.92
CA TRP A 239 21.60 -14.05 8.80
C TRP A 239 22.57 -12.92 9.12
N GLY A 240 23.41 -12.57 8.16
CA GLY A 240 24.32 -11.41 8.22
C GLY A 240 23.88 -10.30 7.27
N LEU A 241 24.14 -9.06 7.66
CA LEU A 241 23.83 -7.87 6.87
C LEU A 241 24.84 -6.76 7.17
N ALA A 242 25.29 -6.04 6.13
CA ALA A 242 26.11 -4.86 6.28
C ALA A 242 25.26 -3.61 6.56
N THR A 243 25.65 -2.85 7.60
CA THR A 243 25.01 -1.57 7.94
C THR A 243 26.06 -0.45 8.01
N ALA A 244 25.61 0.80 8.01
CA ALA A 244 26.52 1.95 8.18
C ALA A 244 27.27 1.93 9.52
N GLY A 245 26.74 1.23 10.54
CA GLY A 245 27.36 1.07 11.85
C GLY A 245 28.16 -0.23 12.03
N GLY A 246 28.48 -0.94 10.95
CA GLY A 246 29.17 -2.25 10.98
C GLY A 246 28.21 -3.41 10.69
N ASP A 247 28.74 -4.64 10.73
CA ASP A 247 27.98 -5.83 10.44
C ASP A 247 26.95 -6.14 11.53
N LEU A 248 25.78 -6.62 11.09
CA LEU A 248 24.69 -7.07 11.94
C LEU A 248 24.47 -8.56 11.74
N ARG A 249 24.10 -9.27 12.80
CA ARG A 249 23.59 -10.64 12.73
C ARG A 249 22.20 -10.73 13.34
N ALA A 250 21.33 -11.52 12.73
CA ALA A 250 19.99 -11.79 13.26
C ALA A 250 19.64 -13.27 13.09
N ALA A 251 18.99 -13.84 14.11
CA ALA A 251 18.50 -15.21 14.01
C ALA A 251 17.42 -15.35 12.93
N GLN A 252 16.54 -14.34 12.81
CA GLN A 252 15.46 -14.30 11.85
C GLN A 252 15.45 -12.96 11.10
N VAL A 253 14.95 -12.98 9.86
CA VAL A 253 14.85 -11.78 9.01
C VAL A 253 13.47 -11.69 8.37
N VAL A 254 12.84 -10.52 8.45
CA VAL A 254 11.59 -10.21 7.74
C VAL A 254 11.90 -9.33 6.53
N LEU A 255 11.58 -9.79 5.35
CA LEU A 255 11.71 -9.03 4.10
C LEU A 255 10.43 -8.22 3.83
N ALA A 256 10.46 -6.92 4.12
CA ALA A 256 9.34 -5.99 4.03
C ALA A 256 9.64 -4.78 3.11
N LEU A 257 10.43 -4.98 2.04
CA LEU A 257 10.93 -3.93 1.14
C LEU A 257 9.93 -3.52 0.04
N GLY A 258 8.67 -3.98 0.11
CA GLY A 258 7.67 -3.66 -0.90
C GLY A 258 8.11 -4.08 -2.31
N ALA A 259 8.13 -3.17 -3.27
CA ALA A 259 8.52 -3.45 -4.66
C ALA A 259 10.00 -3.82 -4.81
N PHE A 260 10.84 -3.43 -3.85
CA PHE A 260 12.29 -3.73 -3.86
C PHE A 260 12.62 -5.11 -3.28
N SER A 261 11.64 -5.85 -2.76
CA SER A 261 11.87 -7.20 -2.21
C SER A 261 12.50 -8.15 -3.21
N ALA A 262 12.28 -7.95 -4.51
CA ALA A 262 12.86 -8.75 -5.58
C ALA A 262 14.40 -8.64 -5.66
N GLU A 263 14.97 -7.52 -5.23
CA GLU A 263 16.42 -7.32 -5.22
C GLU A 263 17.12 -8.22 -4.19
N VAL A 264 16.39 -8.67 -3.16
CA VAL A 264 16.89 -9.55 -2.11
C VAL A 264 16.53 -11.02 -2.37
N TYR A 265 15.27 -11.33 -2.68
CA TYR A 265 14.88 -12.74 -2.79
C TYR A 265 15.38 -13.40 -4.10
N ARG A 266 15.59 -12.65 -5.19
CA ARG A 266 16.08 -13.24 -6.46
C ARG A 266 17.50 -13.81 -6.35
N PRO A 267 18.48 -13.13 -5.77
CA PRO A 267 19.79 -13.70 -5.50
C PRO A 267 19.76 -14.97 -4.63
N LEU A 268 18.76 -15.07 -3.72
CA LEU A 268 18.51 -16.28 -2.91
C LEU A 268 17.79 -17.40 -3.71
N GLY A 269 17.59 -17.21 -5.01
CA GLY A 269 17.04 -18.21 -5.92
C GLY A 269 15.50 -18.28 -5.98
N TYR A 270 14.77 -17.36 -5.36
CA TYR A 270 13.30 -17.30 -5.48
C TYR A 270 12.88 -16.62 -6.78
N ARG A 271 11.80 -17.11 -7.39
CA ARG A 271 11.23 -16.57 -8.64
C ARG A 271 9.75 -16.21 -8.44
N LEU A 272 9.49 -15.28 -7.53
CA LEU A 272 8.15 -14.80 -7.29
C LEU A 272 7.77 -13.74 -8.35
N PRO A 273 6.54 -13.77 -8.89
CA PRO A 273 6.11 -12.87 -9.97
C PRO A 273 5.69 -11.49 -9.44
N LEU A 274 6.58 -10.84 -8.70
CA LEU A 274 6.39 -9.49 -8.18
C LEU A 274 6.73 -8.48 -9.27
N GLU A 275 5.77 -7.61 -9.60
CA GLU A 275 5.96 -6.46 -10.50
C GLU A 275 5.49 -5.17 -9.84
N ALA A 276 6.09 -4.06 -10.24
CA ALA A 276 5.74 -2.75 -9.73
C ALA A 276 4.71 -2.08 -10.64
N LYS A 277 3.54 -1.73 -10.10
CA LYS A 277 2.64 -0.76 -10.73
C LYS A 277 2.95 0.61 -10.17
N ARG A 278 3.36 1.53 -11.03
CA ARG A 278 3.68 2.91 -10.66
C ARG A 278 2.39 3.69 -10.39
N GLY A 279 2.48 4.67 -9.52
CA GLY A 279 1.47 5.69 -9.30
C GLY A 279 2.15 7.01 -9.01
N HIS A 280 1.52 8.10 -9.36
CA HIS A 280 2.06 9.44 -9.19
C HIS A 280 1.18 10.25 -8.27
N HIS A 281 1.76 11.18 -7.53
CA HIS A 281 0.98 12.23 -6.89
C HIS A 281 1.67 13.60 -7.00
N LEU A 282 0.86 14.63 -6.86
CA LEU A 282 1.29 16.01 -6.76
C LEU A 282 0.37 16.71 -5.76
N HIS A 283 0.92 17.60 -4.93
CA HIS A 283 0.11 18.42 -4.06
C HIS A 283 -0.21 19.75 -4.72
N PHE A 284 -1.38 20.27 -4.39
CA PHE A 284 -1.85 21.57 -4.81
C PHE A 284 -2.21 22.40 -3.57
N ALA A 285 -1.90 23.69 -3.64
CA ALA A 285 -2.34 24.62 -2.62
C ALA A 285 -3.87 24.56 -2.48
N GLN A 286 -4.36 24.51 -1.26
CA GLN A 286 -5.81 24.56 -1.03
C GLN A 286 -6.28 26.03 -1.18
N PRO A 287 -7.41 26.25 -1.90
CA PRO A 287 -7.98 27.58 -1.99
C PRO A 287 -8.42 28.09 -0.63
N SER A 288 -8.25 29.39 -0.40
CA SER A 288 -8.75 30.06 0.81
C SER A 288 -10.28 29.95 0.86
N GLY A 289 -10.81 29.29 1.89
CA GLY A 289 -12.25 29.24 2.14
C GLY A 289 -12.95 27.91 1.81
N GLY A 290 -12.25 26.84 1.45
CA GLY A 290 -12.90 25.55 1.30
C GLY A 290 -12.07 24.52 0.55
N GLY A 291 -11.49 23.60 1.29
CA GLY A 291 -10.89 22.36 0.76
C GLY A 291 -11.82 21.18 0.97
N LEU A 292 -11.34 19.99 0.60
CA LEU A 292 -12.02 18.75 0.96
C LEU A 292 -11.81 18.43 2.44
N ASN A 293 -12.84 17.87 3.08
CA ASN A 293 -12.78 17.40 4.46
C ASN A 293 -12.32 15.95 4.55
N ARG A 294 -12.46 15.19 3.47
CA ARG A 294 -12.12 13.77 3.34
C ARG A 294 -11.63 13.42 1.96
N PRO A 295 -10.96 12.27 1.77
CA PRO A 295 -10.58 11.81 0.45
C PRO A 295 -11.78 11.60 -0.47
N VAL A 296 -11.63 12.01 -1.73
CA VAL A 296 -12.62 11.88 -2.80
C VAL A 296 -11.98 11.13 -3.96
N ALA A 297 -12.55 9.98 -4.33
CA ALA A 297 -12.10 9.18 -5.45
C ALA A 297 -13.03 9.32 -6.65
N ASP A 298 -12.48 9.50 -7.84
CA ASP A 298 -13.15 9.37 -9.12
C ASP A 298 -12.63 8.09 -9.78
N GLU A 299 -13.31 6.98 -9.55
CA GLU A 299 -12.86 5.67 -10.03
C GLU A 299 -12.88 5.57 -11.56
N VAL A 300 -13.81 6.23 -12.22
CA VAL A 300 -13.93 6.24 -13.69
C VAL A 300 -12.71 6.91 -14.33
N ASN A 301 -12.26 8.01 -13.75
CA ASN A 301 -11.07 8.73 -14.19
C ASN A 301 -9.79 8.28 -13.47
N GLY A 302 -9.89 7.39 -12.46
CA GLY A 302 -8.77 6.73 -11.80
C GLY A 302 -7.85 7.67 -11.04
N PHE A 303 -8.40 8.57 -10.23
CA PHE A 303 -7.63 9.41 -9.33
C PHE A 303 -8.31 9.55 -7.97
N VAL A 304 -7.50 9.92 -6.98
CA VAL A 304 -7.97 10.25 -5.63
C VAL A 304 -7.46 11.64 -5.27
N LEU A 305 -8.35 12.48 -4.77
CA LEU A 305 -8.05 13.76 -4.13
C LEU A 305 -8.07 13.56 -2.61
N SER A 306 -6.96 13.83 -1.93
CA SER A 306 -6.88 13.65 -0.48
C SER A 306 -6.37 14.92 0.20
N PRO A 307 -7.09 15.43 1.20
CA PRO A 307 -6.57 16.52 2.03
C PRO A 307 -5.35 16.00 2.82
N MET A 308 -4.19 16.63 2.62
CA MET A 308 -2.94 16.29 3.29
C MET A 308 -2.38 17.51 4.03
N ALA A 309 -1.48 17.27 4.96
CA ALA A 309 -0.80 18.34 5.67
C ALA A 309 -0.05 19.31 4.72
N GLN A 310 0.41 18.81 3.55
CA GLN A 310 1.11 19.61 2.53
C GLN A 310 0.17 20.31 1.54
N GLY A 311 -1.12 20.08 1.58
CA GLY A 311 -2.09 20.58 0.62
C GLY A 311 -3.04 19.50 0.11
N LEU A 312 -3.71 19.74 -1.01
CA LEU A 312 -4.60 18.77 -1.62
C LEU A 312 -3.78 17.83 -2.52
N ARG A 313 -3.62 16.58 -2.13
CA ARG A 313 -2.92 15.55 -2.93
C ARG A 313 -3.81 15.01 -4.02
N LEU A 314 -3.39 15.13 -5.26
CA LEU A 314 -3.94 14.41 -6.41
C LEU A 314 -3.08 13.18 -6.68
N ALA A 315 -3.60 12.00 -6.41
CA ALA A 315 -2.95 10.72 -6.69
C ALA A 315 -3.55 10.08 -7.95
N THR A 316 -2.70 9.64 -8.89
CA THR A 316 -3.13 9.04 -10.16
C THR A 316 -3.38 7.54 -10.02
N GLY A 317 -4.03 6.95 -11.04
CA GLY A 317 -4.22 5.52 -11.19
C GLY A 317 -2.91 4.75 -11.42
N ILE A 318 -2.87 3.91 -12.45
CA ILE A 318 -1.76 2.99 -12.73
C ILE A 318 -0.92 3.53 -13.88
N ASP A 319 0.41 3.44 -13.72
CA ASP A 319 1.38 3.62 -14.81
C ASP A 319 2.22 2.34 -14.96
N LEU A 320 2.15 1.72 -16.14
CA LEU A 320 2.92 0.54 -16.52
C LEU A 320 4.14 0.97 -17.34
N SER A 321 5.14 1.48 -16.66
CA SER A 321 6.43 1.89 -17.21
C SER A 321 7.56 1.30 -16.36
N PRO A 322 8.81 1.28 -16.85
CA PRO A 322 9.94 0.83 -16.03
C PRO A 322 9.98 1.54 -14.67
N PRO A 323 10.33 0.84 -13.57
CA PRO A 323 10.34 1.44 -12.23
C PRO A 323 11.13 2.75 -12.11
N GLY A 324 12.26 2.87 -12.82
CA GLY A 324 13.12 4.05 -12.85
C GLY A 324 12.79 5.11 -13.92
N ALA A 325 11.70 4.93 -14.70
CA ALA A 325 11.32 5.91 -15.71
C ALA A 325 10.89 7.25 -15.08
N PRO A 326 11.03 8.37 -15.80
CA PRO A 326 10.51 9.66 -15.36
C PRO A 326 9.01 9.61 -15.01
N PRO A 327 8.48 10.55 -14.19
CA PRO A 327 7.05 10.63 -13.92
C PRO A 327 6.23 10.78 -15.20
N ALA A 328 5.07 10.10 -15.27
CA ALA A 328 4.15 10.18 -16.41
C ALA A 328 3.38 11.52 -16.38
N GLN A 329 4.04 12.60 -16.82
CA GLN A 329 3.49 13.96 -16.78
C GLN A 329 2.16 14.06 -17.54
N GLY A 330 2.03 13.40 -18.69
CA GLY A 330 0.78 13.39 -19.46
C GLY A 330 -0.39 12.78 -18.69
N GLN A 331 -0.16 11.71 -17.90
CA GLN A 331 -1.18 11.14 -17.03
C GLN A 331 -1.60 12.13 -15.92
N MET A 332 -0.62 12.75 -15.27
CA MET A 332 -0.86 13.74 -14.22
C MET A 332 -1.62 14.96 -14.76
N ALA A 333 -1.26 15.45 -15.94
CA ALA A 333 -1.95 16.58 -16.58
C ALA A 333 -3.44 16.24 -16.87
N ARG A 334 -3.72 15.03 -17.38
CA ARG A 334 -5.10 14.56 -17.61
C ARG A 334 -5.87 14.39 -16.30
N ALA A 335 -5.24 13.81 -15.27
CA ALA A 335 -5.85 13.67 -13.95
C ALA A 335 -6.16 15.06 -13.34
N ARG A 336 -5.22 16.01 -13.44
CA ARG A 336 -5.42 17.39 -12.99
C ARG A 336 -6.60 18.06 -13.69
N ALA A 337 -6.71 17.95 -15.01
CA ALA A 337 -7.82 18.52 -15.77
C ALA A 337 -9.17 17.98 -15.29
N ARG A 338 -9.28 16.66 -15.05
CA ARG A 338 -10.48 16.04 -14.51
C ARG A 338 -10.77 16.36 -13.05
N ALA A 339 -9.72 16.47 -12.24
CA ALA A 339 -9.85 16.84 -10.84
C ALA A 339 -10.32 18.29 -10.66
N SER A 340 -9.86 19.21 -11.54
CA SER A 340 -10.27 20.62 -11.53
C SER A 340 -11.76 20.83 -11.83
N GLU A 341 -12.42 19.85 -12.46
CA GLU A 341 -13.87 19.85 -12.63
C GLU A 341 -14.63 19.56 -11.33
N LEU A 342 -13.97 18.88 -10.36
CA LEU A 342 -14.55 18.50 -9.07
C LEU A 342 -14.17 19.46 -7.93
N VAL A 343 -12.97 20.00 -7.96
CA VAL A 343 -12.44 20.87 -6.89
C VAL A 343 -11.56 21.94 -7.52
N PRO A 344 -11.64 23.21 -7.10
CA PRO A 344 -10.65 24.21 -7.48
C PRO A 344 -9.26 23.77 -7.00
N LEU A 345 -8.34 23.59 -7.93
CA LEU A 345 -6.92 23.27 -7.62
C LEU A 345 -6.11 24.56 -7.70
N GLY A 346 -5.41 24.86 -6.63
CA GLY A 346 -4.43 25.95 -6.60
C GLY A 346 -3.15 25.62 -7.38
N ASP A 347 -2.08 26.34 -7.08
CA ASP A 347 -0.77 26.10 -7.67
C ASP A 347 -0.17 24.77 -7.14
N PRO A 348 0.61 24.07 -7.98
CA PRO A 348 1.38 22.92 -7.54
C PRO A 348 2.38 23.30 -6.43
N VAL A 349 2.43 22.50 -5.37
CA VAL A 349 3.39 22.70 -4.28
C VAL A 349 4.77 22.21 -4.69
N GLU A 350 4.84 21.07 -5.37
CA GLU A 350 6.09 20.52 -5.89
C GLU A 350 6.24 20.83 -7.39
N ARG A 351 7.50 20.91 -7.85
CA ARG A 351 7.83 21.15 -9.28
C ARG A 351 7.55 19.95 -10.19
N ALA A 352 7.55 18.74 -9.63
CA ALA A 352 7.35 17.50 -10.38
C ALA A 352 6.57 16.47 -9.56
N PRO A 353 5.77 15.61 -10.20
CA PRO A 353 5.05 14.54 -9.50
C PRO A 353 6.02 13.57 -8.82
N TRP A 354 5.68 13.18 -7.60
CA TRP A 354 6.31 12.06 -6.91
C TRP A 354 5.87 10.73 -7.52
N VAL A 355 6.76 9.74 -7.51
CA VAL A 355 6.52 8.40 -8.08
C VAL A 355 6.60 7.34 -7.00
N GLY A 356 5.54 6.57 -6.84
CA GLY A 356 5.48 5.39 -5.97
C GLY A 356 5.37 4.08 -6.74
N LEU A 357 5.92 3.04 -6.14
CA LEU A 357 5.90 1.67 -6.68
C LEU A 357 4.99 0.80 -5.82
N ARG A 358 3.85 0.37 -6.38
CA ARG A 358 2.95 -0.59 -5.73
C ARG A 358 3.45 -2.00 -6.01
N PRO A 359 3.80 -2.80 -4.99
CA PRO A 359 4.29 -4.17 -5.15
C PRO A 359 3.13 -5.11 -5.50
N CYS A 360 2.99 -5.51 -6.73
CA CYS A 360 1.84 -6.27 -7.20
C CYS A 360 2.20 -7.70 -7.58
N LEU A 361 1.39 -8.65 -7.11
CA LEU A 361 1.42 -10.04 -7.54
C LEU A 361 0.21 -10.31 -8.46
N PRO A 362 0.32 -11.19 -9.46
CA PRO A 362 -0.73 -11.36 -10.46
C PRO A 362 -2.02 -11.96 -9.89
N ASP A 363 -1.93 -12.67 -8.77
CA ASP A 363 -3.07 -13.25 -8.04
C ASP A 363 -3.66 -12.32 -6.98
N MET A 364 -3.16 -11.09 -6.90
CA MET A 364 -3.64 -10.00 -6.03
C MET A 364 -3.57 -10.27 -4.52
N ARG A 365 -2.86 -11.32 -4.10
CA ARG A 365 -2.61 -11.64 -2.68
C ARG A 365 -1.16 -11.34 -2.33
N PRO A 366 -0.86 -10.82 -1.13
CA PRO A 366 0.51 -10.62 -0.68
C PRO A 366 1.25 -11.95 -0.50
N VAL A 367 2.57 -11.90 -0.39
CA VAL A 367 3.39 -13.02 0.12
C VAL A 367 3.70 -12.72 1.57
N ILE A 368 3.16 -13.56 2.46
CA ILE A 368 3.34 -13.49 3.92
C ILE A 368 3.67 -14.90 4.42
N GLY A 369 4.72 -15.03 5.23
CA GLY A 369 5.09 -16.30 5.86
C GLY A 369 6.56 -16.67 5.67
N PRO A 370 6.95 -17.87 6.13
CA PRO A 370 8.33 -18.32 6.05
C PRO A 370 8.78 -18.54 4.60
N ALA A 371 10.05 -18.28 4.33
CA ALA A 371 10.66 -18.59 3.05
C ALA A 371 10.90 -20.10 2.94
N PRO A 372 10.42 -20.77 1.86
CA PRO A 372 10.36 -22.25 1.83
C PRO A 372 11.72 -22.96 1.90
N ARG A 373 12.81 -22.30 1.53
CA ARG A 373 14.15 -22.90 1.39
C ARG A 373 15.20 -22.29 2.31
N HIS A 374 14.86 -21.26 3.06
CA HIS A 374 15.80 -20.53 3.90
C HIS A 374 15.20 -20.35 5.30
N PRO A 375 15.53 -21.25 6.25
CA PRO A 375 15.09 -21.11 7.64
C PRO A 375 15.45 -19.75 8.23
N GLY A 376 14.52 -19.18 8.99
CA GLY A 376 14.69 -17.87 9.61
C GLY A 376 14.46 -16.68 8.65
N LEU A 377 14.21 -16.89 7.35
CA LEU A 377 13.76 -15.82 6.44
C LEU A 377 12.25 -15.83 6.33
N TRP A 378 11.65 -14.63 6.44
CA TRP A 378 10.21 -14.41 6.37
C TRP A 378 9.88 -13.36 5.33
N PHE A 379 8.73 -13.50 4.68
CA PHE A 379 8.25 -12.58 3.66
C PHE A 379 7.05 -11.79 4.17
N ALA A 380 7.02 -10.49 3.88
CA ALA A 380 5.92 -9.58 4.16
C ALA A 380 5.84 -8.49 3.07
N PHE A 381 5.48 -8.86 1.84
CA PHE A 381 5.43 -7.94 0.71
C PHE A 381 4.35 -8.31 -0.31
N GLY A 382 4.16 -7.45 -1.31
CA GLY A 382 3.25 -7.74 -2.43
C GLY A 382 1.81 -7.31 -2.19
N HIS A 383 1.56 -6.40 -1.26
CA HIS A 383 0.22 -5.94 -0.84
C HIS A 383 -0.47 -4.99 -1.84
N ALA A 384 0.11 -4.78 -3.01
CA ALA A 384 -0.40 -3.88 -4.05
C ALA A 384 -0.72 -2.47 -3.50
N HIS A 385 -1.97 -2.00 -3.63
CA HIS A 385 -2.42 -0.71 -3.09
C HIS A 385 -2.81 -0.77 -1.59
N HIS A 386 -2.99 -1.97 -1.04
CA HIS A 386 -3.38 -2.18 0.36
C HIS A 386 -2.21 -2.19 1.36
N GLY A 387 -0.98 -1.93 0.91
CA GLY A 387 0.20 -2.04 1.79
C GLY A 387 0.12 -1.16 3.04
N PHE A 388 -0.43 0.04 2.93
CA PHE A 388 -0.65 0.92 4.08
C PHE A 388 -1.76 0.37 4.98
N THR A 389 -2.92 0.06 4.41
CA THR A 389 -4.07 -0.51 5.11
C THR A 389 -3.72 -1.78 5.90
N LEU A 390 -3.02 -2.72 5.27
CA LEU A 390 -2.76 -4.04 5.84
C LEU A 390 -1.47 -4.13 6.66
N GLY A 391 -0.70 -3.04 6.76
CA GLY A 391 0.59 -3.04 7.46
C GLY A 391 0.51 -3.61 8.88
N PRO A 392 -0.29 -3.02 9.79
CA PRO A 392 -0.41 -3.49 11.17
C PRO A 392 -0.95 -4.92 11.29
N ALA A 393 -2.00 -5.28 10.56
CA ALA A 393 -2.55 -6.63 10.58
C ALA A 393 -1.55 -7.69 10.06
N THR A 394 -0.81 -7.37 8.99
CA THR A 394 0.27 -8.23 8.49
C THR A 394 1.42 -8.33 9.49
N GLY A 395 1.80 -7.22 10.11
CA GLY A 395 2.84 -7.22 11.13
C GLY A 395 2.51 -8.15 12.30
N ARG A 396 1.26 -8.12 12.76
CA ARG A 396 0.75 -9.03 13.77
C ARG A 396 0.79 -10.49 13.30
N LEU A 397 0.28 -10.78 12.11
CA LEU A 397 0.25 -12.13 11.55
C LEU A 397 1.67 -12.73 11.43
N VAL A 398 2.63 -11.93 10.94
CA VAL A 398 4.04 -12.35 10.83
C VAL A 398 4.61 -12.64 12.21
N ALA A 399 4.37 -11.75 13.18
CA ALA A 399 4.91 -11.92 14.53
C ALA A 399 4.34 -13.15 15.24
N GLU A 400 3.02 -13.40 15.13
CA GLU A 400 2.36 -14.60 15.66
C GLU A 400 3.02 -15.88 15.09
N MET A 401 3.23 -15.93 13.76
CA MET A 401 3.89 -17.08 13.14
C MET A 401 5.35 -17.24 13.58
N MET A 402 6.10 -16.14 13.71
CA MET A 402 7.52 -16.17 14.08
C MET A 402 7.75 -16.63 15.52
N THR A 403 6.79 -16.39 16.41
CA THR A 403 6.86 -16.76 17.82
C THR A 403 6.11 -18.05 18.16
N GLY A 404 5.52 -18.71 17.14
CA GLY A 404 4.80 -19.98 17.34
C GLY A 404 3.42 -19.82 17.97
N GLU A 405 2.87 -18.61 18.00
CA GLU A 405 1.49 -18.36 18.40
C GLU A 405 0.51 -18.85 17.32
N THR A 406 -0.75 -19.11 17.71
CA THR A 406 -1.80 -19.38 16.74
C THR A 406 -2.13 -18.11 15.96
N PRO A 407 -1.90 -18.09 14.63
CA PRO A 407 -2.19 -16.92 13.82
C PRO A 407 -3.68 -16.59 13.82
N PHE A 408 -4.03 -15.29 13.87
CA PHE A 408 -5.43 -14.85 13.86
C PHE A 408 -6.15 -15.11 12.52
N ALA A 409 -5.39 -15.36 11.46
CA ALA A 409 -5.88 -15.69 10.12
C ALA A 409 -5.07 -16.84 9.53
N ASP A 410 -5.70 -17.65 8.67
CA ASP A 410 -5.00 -18.71 7.94
C ASP A 410 -3.91 -18.12 7.03
N PRO A 411 -2.61 -18.41 7.27
CA PRO A 411 -1.52 -17.92 6.43
C PRO A 411 -1.35 -18.69 5.11
N ALA A 412 -1.98 -19.83 4.94
CA ALA A 412 -1.78 -20.72 3.78
C ALA A 412 -2.01 -20.02 2.44
N PRO A 413 -3.04 -19.16 2.25
CA PRO A 413 -3.26 -18.45 1.00
C PRO A 413 -2.15 -17.47 0.63
N PHE A 414 -1.32 -17.07 1.61
CA PHE A 414 -0.28 -16.05 1.44
C PHE A 414 1.12 -16.62 1.26
N ARG A 415 1.31 -17.93 1.45
CA ARG A 415 2.62 -18.58 1.35
C ARG A 415 3.22 -18.47 -0.05
N ALA A 416 4.56 -18.36 -0.10
CA ALA A 416 5.32 -18.23 -1.35
C ALA A 416 5.21 -19.47 -2.25
N GLU A 417 5.00 -20.66 -1.66
CA GLU A 417 4.89 -21.96 -2.34
C GLU A 417 3.75 -22.01 -3.36
N ARG A 418 2.74 -21.16 -3.23
CA ARG A 418 1.65 -21.05 -4.23
C ARG A 418 2.15 -20.67 -5.64
N PHE A 419 3.40 -20.19 -5.74
CA PHE A 419 4.07 -19.90 -7.00
C PHE A 419 5.12 -20.98 -7.39
N ALA A 420 5.34 -22.00 -6.56
CA ALA A 420 6.23 -23.11 -6.89
C ALA A 420 5.62 -23.97 -8.02
N GLY A 421 6.40 -24.26 -9.07
CA GLY A 421 5.95 -25.12 -10.16
C GLY A 421 5.11 -24.44 -11.25
N ARG A 422 5.11 -23.10 -11.35
CA ARG A 422 4.40 -22.38 -12.42
C ARG A 422 5.34 -21.56 -13.31
#